data_40b4e13e78494aaee468bb62b74fbdfd
#
_entry.id   40b4e13e78494aaee468bb62b74fbdfd
#
_cell.length_a   1.000
_cell.length_b   1.000
_cell.length_c   1.000
_cell.angle_alpha   90.00
_cell.angle_beta   90.00
_cell.angle_gamma   90.00
#
_symmetry.space_group_name_H-M   'P 1'
#
loop_
_entity.id
_entity.type
_entity.pdbx_description
1 polymer ?
#
loop_
_entity_poly.entity_id
_entity_poly.type
_entity_poly.pdbx_seq_one_letter_code
_entity_poly.pdbx_strand_id
1 'polypeptide(L)'
;MSDVAPPRRPGERLTKQRRAIFRLFSSQGHLRAEDILTALRSEFPKLNSSTVYRELLWLKEHGLISETDMGGGVKVYERVTDPPHHHLICLHCGRIADLDDRYFDSLRQALVEESAFLPRIEHFAIFGTCADCLAKMNKQQVGGD
;
A
#
# COMPACT_ATOMS: atom_id res chain seq x y z
N MET A 1 -18.01 -0.61 15.07
CA MET A 1 -16.75 -0.80 14.35
C MET A 1 -16.16 -2.10 14.82
N SER A 2 -16.21 -3.11 13.99
CA SER A 2 -15.72 -4.44 14.36
C SER A 2 -14.19 -4.39 14.48
N ASP A 3 -13.71 -4.61 15.68
CA ASP A 3 -12.28 -4.81 15.97
C ASP A 3 -11.86 -6.16 15.36
N VAL A 4 -11.62 -6.16 14.06
CA VAL A 4 -11.26 -7.37 13.33
C VAL A 4 -9.81 -7.66 13.65
N ALA A 5 -9.61 -8.53 14.64
CA ALA A 5 -8.29 -9.08 14.91
C ALA A 5 -7.78 -9.87 13.68
N PRO A 6 -6.48 -9.84 13.38
CA PRO A 6 -5.93 -10.62 12.30
C PRO A 6 -6.20 -12.12 12.51
N PRO A 7 -6.48 -12.89 11.42
CA PRO A 7 -6.74 -14.31 11.50
C PRO A 7 -5.54 -15.06 12.10
N ARG A 8 -5.81 -16.04 12.94
CA ARG A 8 -4.79 -16.86 13.63
C ARG A 8 -4.54 -18.14 12.86
N ARG A 9 -3.27 -18.46 12.65
CA ARG A 9 -2.87 -19.85 12.38
C ARG A 9 -2.67 -20.58 13.70
N PRO A 10 -2.96 -21.89 13.78
CA PRO A 10 -2.70 -22.67 15.00
C PRO A 10 -1.23 -22.54 15.43
N GLY A 11 -0.99 -22.15 16.69
CA GLY A 11 0.36 -21.97 17.25
C GLY A 11 0.94 -20.57 17.16
N GLU A 12 0.31 -19.62 16.46
CA GLU A 12 0.80 -18.25 16.34
C GLU A 12 0.28 -17.33 17.45
N ARG A 13 1.21 -16.63 18.09
CA ARG A 13 0.90 -15.67 19.15
C ARG A 13 0.72 -14.27 18.54
N LEU A 14 -0.50 -13.74 18.61
CA LEU A 14 -0.75 -12.33 18.35
C LEU A 14 -0.25 -11.48 19.53
N THR A 15 0.86 -10.79 19.32
CA THR A 15 1.38 -9.84 20.31
C THR A 15 0.44 -8.63 20.45
N LYS A 16 0.47 -7.96 21.61
CA LYS A 16 -0.30 -6.73 21.82
C LYS A 16 0.09 -5.66 20.78
N GLN A 17 1.37 -5.52 20.50
CA GLN A 17 1.90 -4.57 19.50
C GLN A 17 1.39 -4.88 18.09
N ARG A 18 1.40 -6.16 17.65
CA ARG A 18 0.88 -6.57 16.36
C ARG A 18 -0.58 -6.23 16.18
N ARG A 19 -1.41 -6.48 17.18
CA ARG A 19 -2.83 -6.10 17.17
C ARG A 19 -3.02 -4.60 17.09
N ALA A 20 -2.25 -3.83 17.85
CA ALA A 20 -2.33 -2.38 17.82
C ALA A 20 -1.92 -1.80 16.46
N ILE A 21 -0.84 -2.31 15.86
CA ILE A 21 -0.41 -1.93 14.51
C ILE A 21 -1.51 -2.26 13.49
N PHE A 22 -2.04 -3.48 13.51
CA PHE A 22 -3.08 -3.89 12.56
C PHE A 22 -4.36 -3.06 12.69
N ARG A 23 -4.74 -2.66 13.90
CA ARG A 23 -5.89 -1.81 14.18
C ARG A 23 -5.77 -0.43 13.51
N LEU A 24 -4.57 0.15 13.43
CA LEU A 24 -4.36 1.45 12.77
C LEU A 24 -4.80 1.45 11.31
N PHE A 25 -4.60 0.34 10.60
CA PHE A 25 -5.03 0.20 9.20
C PHE A 25 -6.54 0.15 9.00
N SER A 26 -7.32 0.02 10.05
CA SER A 26 -8.80 0.08 9.97
C SER A 26 -9.32 1.52 9.94
N SER A 27 -8.55 2.48 10.45
CA SER A 27 -8.92 3.89 10.55
C SER A 27 -8.16 4.80 9.59
N GLN A 28 -7.03 4.34 9.08
CA GLN A 28 -6.15 5.11 8.21
C GLN A 28 -5.77 4.25 6.99
N GLY A 29 -5.93 4.79 5.79
CA GLY A 29 -5.70 4.05 4.55
C GLY A 29 -4.25 3.63 4.39
N HIS A 30 -3.36 4.57 4.10
CA HIS A 30 -1.94 4.33 3.88
C HIS A 30 -1.12 4.84 5.05
N LEU A 31 -0.22 4.01 5.57
CA LEU A 31 0.66 4.35 6.69
C LEU A 31 2.10 4.01 6.36
N ARG A 32 3.01 4.90 6.73
CA ARG A 32 4.45 4.60 6.78
C ARG A 32 4.80 4.01 8.14
N ALA A 33 5.91 3.31 8.23
CA ALA A 33 6.39 2.77 9.50
C ALA A 33 6.58 3.85 10.58
N GLU A 34 6.99 5.04 10.18
CA GLU A 34 7.16 6.21 11.05
C GLU A 34 5.84 6.72 11.62
N ASP A 35 4.79 6.72 10.80
CA ASP A 35 3.43 7.14 11.22
C ASP A 35 2.89 6.17 12.29
N ILE A 36 3.11 4.87 12.09
CA ILE A 36 2.76 3.82 13.05
C ILE A 36 3.50 3.99 14.37
N LEU A 37 4.82 4.21 14.30
CA LEU A 37 5.65 4.43 15.49
C LEU A 37 5.17 5.64 16.28
N THR A 38 4.85 6.74 15.60
CA THR A 38 4.34 7.97 16.20
C THR A 38 2.97 7.75 16.85
N ALA A 39 2.05 7.10 16.14
CA ALA A 39 0.69 6.85 16.62
C ALA A 39 0.65 5.94 17.88
N LEU A 40 1.57 4.99 17.98
CA LEU A 40 1.59 4.01 19.07
C LEU A 40 2.55 4.35 20.22
N ARG A 41 3.27 5.46 20.14
CA ARG A 41 4.28 5.83 21.14
C ARG A 41 3.71 6.00 22.54
N SER A 42 2.51 6.49 22.68
CA SER A 42 1.84 6.68 24.00
C SER A 42 1.41 5.33 24.60
N GLU A 43 0.91 4.40 23.78
CA GLU A 43 0.48 3.06 24.22
C GLU A 43 1.66 2.13 24.47
N PHE A 44 2.73 2.25 23.69
CA PHE A 44 3.94 1.44 23.76
C PHE A 44 5.20 2.31 23.80
N PRO A 45 5.57 2.90 24.95
CA PRO A 45 6.71 3.81 25.04
C PRO A 45 8.06 3.20 24.63
N LYS A 46 8.20 1.88 24.69
CA LYS A 46 9.40 1.12 24.30
C LYS A 46 9.37 0.61 22.85
N LEU A 47 8.31 0.93 22.10
CA LEU A 47 8.22 0.56 20.70
C LEU A 47 9.30 1.30 19.90
N ASN A 48 10.00 0.58 19.04
CA ASN A 48 11.03 1.14 18.18
C ASN A 48 10.82 0.73 16.71
N SER A 49 11.53 1.37 15.80
CA SER A 49 11.41 1.16 14.37
C SER A 49 11.64 -0.30 13.98
N SER A 50 12.66 -0.95 14.54
CA SER A 50 12.95 -2.37 14.22
C SER A 50 11.80 -3.29 14.58
N THR A 51 11.13 -3.02 15.70
CA THR A 51 9.93 -3.79 16.10
C THR A 51 8.78 -3.52 15.13
N VAL A 52 8.53 -2.27 14.75
CA VAL A 52 7.49 -1.92 13.77
C VAL A 52 7.73 -2.64 12.45
N TYR A 53 8.93 -2.57 11.88
CA TYR A 53 9.25 -3.25 10.63
C TYR A 53 9.10 -4.77 10.71
N ARG A 54 9.49 -5.39 11.81
CA ARG A 54 9.32 -6.83 12.02
C ARG A 54 7.84 -7.23 12.05
N GLU A 55 7.00 -6.44 12.72
CA GLU A 55 5.57 -6.70 12.78
C GLU A 55 4.88 -6.43 11.43
N LEU A 56 5.30 -5.41 10.67
CA LEU A 56 4.84 -5.14 9.32
C LEU A 56 5.21 -6.27 8.36
N LEU A 57 6.44 -6.78 8.44
CA LEU A 57 6.87 -7.92 7.63
C LEU A 57 6.00 -9.15 7.92
N TRP A 58 5.76 -9.44 9.19
CA TRP A 58 4.89 -10.55 9.58
C TRP A 58 3.47 -10.39 9.03
N LEU A 59 2.85 -9.22 9.16
CA LEU A 59 1.51 -8.93 8.64
C LEU A 59 1.45 -9.09 7.11
N LYS A 60 2.50 -8.65 6.41
CA LYS A 60 2.64 -8.77 4.96
C LYS A 60 2.77 -10.25 4.52
N GLU A 61 3.63 -11.02 5.17
CA GLU A 61 3.81 -12.45 4.89
C GLU A 61 2.53 -13.27 5.13
N HIS A 62 1.66 -12.78 6.01
CA HIS A 62 0.35 -13.39 6.27
C HIS A 62 -0.78 -12.85 5.38
N GLY A 63 -0.46 -11.98 4.42
CA GLY A 63 -1.42 -11.43 3.47
C GLY A 63 -2.45 -10.48 4.09
N LEU A 64 -2.14 -9.89 5.24
CA LEU A 64 -3.05 -9.00 5.97
C LEU A 64 -2.90 -7.54 5.57
N ILE A 65 -1.68 -7.18 5.19
CA ILE A 65 -1.33 -5.86 4.64
C ILE A 65 -0.51 -6.03 3.35
N SER A 66 -0.55 -5.02 2.52
CA SER A 66 0.31 -4.86 1.34
C SER A 66 1.31 -3.74 1.56
N GLU A 67 2.42 -3.82 0.85
CA GLU A 67 3.48 -2.80 0.83
C GLU A 67 3.57 -2.23 -0.58
N THR A 68 3.55 -0.92 -0.70
CA THR A 68 3.76 -0.21 -1.97
C THR A 68 4.98 0.70 -1.85
N ASP A 69 5.91 0.58 -2.79
CA ASP A 69 7.00 1.54 -2.94
C ASP A 69 6.46 2.77 -3.68
N MET A 70 6.51 3.92 -3.01
CA MET A 70 6.04 5.20 -3.53
C MET A 70 7.10 5.95 -4.36
N GLY A 71 8.26 5.31 -4.57
CA GLY A 71 9.42 5.93 -5.18
C GLY A 71 10.34 6.61 -4.14
N GLY A 72 11.61 6.74 -4.48
CA GLY A 72 12.61 7.36 -3.60
C GLY A 72 12.88 6.60 -2.29
N GLY A 73 12.53 5.31 -2.23
CA GLY A 73 12.70 4.48 -1.03
C GLY A 73 11.61 4.66 0.04
N VAL A 74 10.56 5.40 -0.27
CA VAL A 74 9.42 5.59 0.64
C VAL A 74 8.43 4.44 0.45
N LYS A 75 8.23 3.68 1.51
CA LYS A 75 7.26 2.58 1.54
C LYS A 75 6.03 2.95 2.35
N VAL A 76 4.87 2.64 1.81
CA VAL A 76 3.59 2.72 2.52
C VAL A 76 2.96 1.35 2.62
N TYR A 77 2.22 1.18 3.68
CA TYR A 77 1.51 -0.06 4.00
C TYR A 77 0.03 0.24 4.10
N GLU A 78 -0.79 -0.71 3.67
CA GLU A 78 -2.23 -0.64 3.81
C GLU A 78 -2.84 -2.03 4.02
N ARG A 79 -4.07 -2.07 4.49
CA ARG A 79 -4.79 -3.31 4.68
C ARG A 79 -5.14 -3.92 3.32
N VAL A 80 -4.92 -5.24 3.17
CA VAL A 80 -5.40 -5.98 2.00
C VAL A 80 -6.93 -5.96 2.00
N THR A 81 -7.51 -5.59 0.87
CA THR A 81 -8.95 -5.54 0.63
C THR A 81 -9.35 -6.59 -0.41
N ASP A 82 -10.63 -6.98 -0.38
CA ASP A 82 -11.22 -7.83 -1.40
C ASP A 82 -12.47 -7.11 -1.96
N PRO A 83 -12.50 -6.77 -3.25
CA PRO A 83 -11.47 -7.01 -4.27
C PRO A 83 -10.18 -6.19 -4.05
N PRO A 84 -9.04 -6.62 -4.63
CA PRO A 84 -7.81 -5.85 -4.59
C PRO A 84 -7.98 -4.53 -5.34
N HIS A 85 -7.19 -3.53 -4.96
CA HIS A 85 -7.12 -2.25 -5.67
C HIS A 85 -5.66 -1.89 -5.92
N HIS A 86 -5.46 -0.96 -6.83
CA HIS A 86 -4.14 -0.52 -7.27
C HIS A 86 -4.04 1.00 -7.20
N HIS A 87 -2.87 1.56 -7.44
CA HIS A 87 -2.65 2.99 -7.32
C HIS A 87 -2.03 3.61 -8.58
N LEU A 88 -2.47 4.82 -8.89
CA LEU A 88 -1.82 5.74 -9.79
C LEU A 88 -1.08 6.79 -8.97
N ILE A 89 0.21 6.94 -9.17
CA ILE A 89 1.05 7.85 -8.40
C ILE A 89 1.65 8.89 -9.32
N CYS A 90 1.35 10.17 -9.06
CA CYS A 90 1.91 11.26 -9.83
C CYS A 90 3.33 11.59 -9.38
N LEU A 91 4.29 11.49 -10.29
CA LEU A 91 5.70 11.80 -10.02
C LEU A 91 5.98 13.30 -9.77
N HIS A 92 5.03 14.19 -10.12
CA HIS A 92 5.21 15.63 -9.98
C HIS A 92 4.60 16.20 -8.70
N CYS A 93 3.37 15.80 -8.35
CA CYS A 93 2.68 16.34 -7.18
C CYS A 93 2.46 15.33 -6.05
N GLY A 94 2.85 14.06 -6.26
CA GLY A 94 2.68 13.00 -5.26
C GLY A 94 1.23 12.54 -5.06
N ARG A 95 0.27 13.04 -5.87
CA ARG A 95 -1.13 12.60 -5.79
C ARG A 95 -1.22 11.10 -6.00
N ILE A 96 -1.99 10.44 -5.14
CA ILE A 96 -2.35 9.03 -5.25
C ILE A 96 -3.83 8.97 -5.63
N ALA A 97 -4.16 8.14 -6.61
CA ALA A 97 -5.53 7.81 -6.98
C ALA A 97 -5.68 6.29 -7.04
N ASP A 98 -6.84 5.79 -6.64
CA ASP A 98 -7.15 4.38 -6.72
C ASP A 98 -7.41 3.96 -8.17
N LEU A 99 -6.94 2.76 -8.51
CA LEU A 99 -7.16 2.12 -9.79
C LEU A 99 -7.84 0.78 -9.56
N ASP A 100 -9.00 0.60 -10.18
CA ASP A 100 -9.81 -0.60 -10.09
C ASP A 100 -9.07 -1.81 -10.69
N ASP A 101 -9.16 -2.96 -10.04
CA ASP A 101 -8.52 -4.21 -10.44
C ASP A 101 -8.94 -4.69 -11.84
N ARG A 102 -10.14 -4.35 -12.30
CA ARG A 102 -10.66 -4.70 -13.65
C ARG A 102 -9.75 -4.26 -14.80
N TYR A 103 -8.96 -3.20 -14.61
CA TYR A 103 -8.03 -2.73 -15.64
C TYR A 103 -6.89 -3.71 -15.91
N PHE A 104 -6.68 -4.67 -15.02
CA PHE A 104 -5.67 -5.72 -15.17
C PHE A 104 -6.22 -7.02 -15.78
N ASP A 105 -7.53 -7.15 -16.00
CA ASP A 105 -8.13 -8.37 -16.54
C ASP A 105 -7.58 -8.73 -17.91
N SER A 106 -7.49 -7.76 -18.83
CA SER A 106 -6.91 -7.99 -20.15
C SER A 106 -5.43 -8.40 -20.09
N LEU A 107 -4.68 -7.81 -19.16
CA LEU A 107 -3.27 -8.15 -18.97
C LEU A 107 -3.13 -9.58 -18.42
N ARG A 108 -3.95 -9.96 -17.45
CA ARG A 108 -3.96 -11.33 -16.90
C ARG A 108 -4.27 -12.34 -18.01
N GLN A 109 -5.29 -12.06 -18.81
CA GLN A 109 -5.67 -12.94 -19.92
C GLN A 109 -4.55 -13.07 -20.93
N ALA A 110 -3.96 -11.97 -21.40
CA ALA A 110 -2.86 -11.98 -22.35
C ALA A 110 -1.64 -12.78 -21.83
N LEU A 111 -1.28 -12.62 -20.57
CA LEU A 111 -0.15 -13.35 -19.97
C LEU A 111 -0.40 -14.86 -19.90
N VAL A 112 -1.62 -15.27 -19.62
CA VAL A 112 -1.99 -16.70 -19.62
C VAL A 112 -1.98 -17.26 -21.05
N GLU A 113 -2.58 -16.57 -22.01
CA GLU A 113 -2.76 -17.06 -23.38
C GLU A 113 -1.45 -17.03 -24.18
N GLU A 114 -0.66 -15.95 -24.06
CA GLU A 114 0.52 -15.74 -24.88
C GLU A 114 1.80 -16.31 -24.27
N SER A 115 1.88 -16.34 -22.93
CA SER A 115 3.10 -16.70 -22.21
C SER A 115 2.95 -17.92 -21.30
N ALA A 116 1.76 -18.52 -21.23
CA ALA A 116 1.43 -19.58 -20.27
C ALA A 116 1.80 -19.20 -18.82
N PHE A 117 1.72 -17.92 -18.48
CA PHE A 117 2.11 -17.36 -17.21
C PHE A 117 0.87 -16.94 -16.40
N LEU A 118 0.67 -17.53 -15.23
CA LEU A 118 -0.41 -17.15 -14.32
C LEU A 118 0.06 -16.00 -13.42
N PRO A 119 -0.33 -14.73 -13.69
CA PRO A 119 0.13 -13.60 -12.89
C PRO A 119 -0.59 -13.53 -11.55
N ARG A 120 0.14 -13.10 -10.53
CA ARG A 120 -0.41 -12.73 -9.23
C ARG A 120 -0.31 -11.22 -9.07
N ILE A 121 -1.39 -10.52 -9.36
CA ILE A 121 -1.48 -9.06 -9.27
C ILE A 121 -2.36 -8.74 -8.07
N GLU A 122 -1.76 -8.49 -6.91
CA GLU A 122 -2.48 -8.22 -5.67
C GLU A 122 -2.55 -6.73 -5.34
N HIS A 123 -1.45 -6.04 -5.60
CA HIS A 123 -1.34 -4.61 -5.33
C HIS A 123 -0.26 -4.03 -6.26
N PHE A 124 -0.60 -3.03 -7.04
CA PHE A 124 0.27 -2.47 -8.06
C PHE A 124 0.26 -0.95 -8.01
N ALA A 125 1.42 -0.34 -8.21
CA ALA A 125 1.54 1.11 -8.36
C ALA A 125 2.04 1.45 -9.76
N ILE A 126 1.30 2.31 -10.46
CA ILE A 126 1.66 2.85 -11.75
C ILE A 126 2.07 4.31 -11.55
N PHE A 127 3.28 4.63 -11.95
CA PHE A 127 3.83 5.98 -11.86
C PHE A 127 3.62 6.74 -13.17
N GLY A 128 3.29 8.02 -13.06
CA GLY A 128 3.05 8.85 -14.23
C GLY A 128 2.82 10.30 -13.89
N THR A 129 2.10 11.01 -14.74
CA THR A 129 1.76 12.43 -14.58
C THR A 129 0.25 12.59 -14.54
N CYS A 130 -0.31 13.16 -13.47
CA CYS A 130 -1.74 13.39 -13.38
C CYS A 130 -2.19 14.51 -14.34
N ALA A 131 -3.49 14.54 -14.65
CA ALA A 131 -4.07 15.50 -15.60
C ALA A 131 -3.75 16.97 -15.27
N ASP A 132 -3.79 17.34 -13.98
CA ASP A 132 -3.50 18.70 -13.53
C ASP A 132 -2.04 19.08 -13.77
N CYS A 133 -1.10 18.17 -13.51
CA CYS A 133 0.31 18.40 -13.78
C CYS A 133 0.60 18.42 -15.27
N LEU A 134 -0.02 17.55 -16.06
CA LEU A 134 0.10 17.52 -17.51
C LEU A 134 -0.39 18.83 -18.13
N ALA A 135 -1.53 19.36 -17.68
CA ALA A 135 -2.07 20.63 -18.14
C ALA A 135 -1.14 21.83 -17.82
N LYS A 136 -0.48 21.81 -16.65
CA LYS A 136 0.52 22.84 -16.28
C LYS A 136 1.76 22.77 -17.16
N MET A 137 2.26 21.57 -17.44
CA MET A 137 3.43 21.36 -18.31
C MET A 137 3.15 21.85 -19.74
N ASN A 138 1.97 21.54 -20.30
CA ASN A 138 1.58 21.99 -21.65
C ASN A 138 1.46 23.51 -21.75
N LYS A 139 0.97 24.19 -20.71
CA LYS A 139 0.89 25.68 -20.68
C LYS A 139 2.27 26.33 -20.66
N GLN A 140 3.26 25.70 -20.03
CA GLN A 140 4.63 26.21 -19.99
C GLN A 140 5.37 26.07 -21.33
N GLN A 141 4.98 25.09 -22.17
CA GLN A 141 5.56 24.90 -23.49
C GLN A 141 4.98 25.86 -24.55
N VAL A 142 3.78 26.38 -24.34
CA VAL A 142 3.11 27.33 -25.31
C VAL A 142 3.45 28.80 -24.99
N GLY A 143 4.03 29.11 -23.84
CA GLY A 143 4.38 30.47 -23.40
C GLY A 143 5.83 30.88 -23.64
N GLY A 144 6.60 30.14 -24.43
CA GLY A 144 8.01 30.39 -24.73
C GLY A 144 8.28 30.73 -26.18
N ASP A 145 7.69 31.83 -26.65
CA ASP A 145 8.10 32.56 -27.89
C ASP A 145 8.21 34.07 -27.59
#